data_fb71c0dc4fb5facbab6cd5fa0bce7880
#
_entry.id   fb71c0dc4fb5facbab6cd5fa0bce7880
#
_cell.length_a   1.000
_cell.length_b   1.000
_cell.length_c   1.000
_cell.angle_alpha   90.00
_cell.angle_beta   90.00
_cell.angle_gamma   90.00
#
_symmetry.space_group_name_H-M   'P 1'
#
loop_
_entity.id
_entity.type
_entity.pdbx_description
1 polymer ?
#
loop_
_entity_poly.entity_id
_entity_poly.type
_entity_poly.pdbx_seq_one_letter_code
_entity_poly.pdbx_strand_id
1 'polypeptide(L)'
;METVDTRPLNVRTEYQELSQETLKNIQKNISKNFRILLFNVRTNGNIGMTIRSACLLGCREVIICGRKKYDARFTTGSHNYIPITYNQDILHVEINTVSPGNFTETLNYNVERFIRFVVANNYTPVFLEQCGQPVQEIHWQTVTNPLLIIGNESLGIPMDFIKTVREQINVLFISIPQSSVMRSLNVSVAASIAMWEISKSLN
;
A
#
# COMPACT_ATOMS: atom_id res chain seq x y z
N MET A 1 -11.37 -29.06 -22.28
CA MET A 1 -11.12 -29.64 -20.94
C MET A 1 -10.36 -28.58 -20.16
N GLU A 2 -11.03 -27.84 -19.28
CA GLU A 2 -10.34 -26.97 -18.34
C GLU A 2 -9.59 -27.86 -17.33
N THR A 3 -8.29 -27.70 -17.27
CA THR A 3 -7.47 -28.36 -16.24
C THR A 3 -7.79 -27.73 -14.90
N VAL A 4 -8.51 -28.42 -14.06
CA VAL A 4 -8.74 -28.00 -12.68
C VAL A 4 -7.39 -27.94 -11.97
N ASP A 5 -6.97 -26.75 -11.53
CA ASP A 5 -5.75 -26.57 -10.74
C ASP A 5 -5.96 -27.28 -9.38
N THR A 6 -5.32 -28.40 -9.20
CA THR A 6 -5.42 -29.24 -7.99
C THR A 6 -4.46 -28.82 -6.88
N ARG A 7 -3.72 -27.69 -7.06
CA ARG A 7 -2.84 -27.19 -6.01
C ARG A 7 -3.67 -26.73 -4.81
N PRO A 8 -3.28 -27.12 -3.56
CA PRO A 8 -3.98 -26.66 -2.38
C PRO A 8 -3.94 -25.13 -2.30
N LEU A 9 -5.06 -24.50 -1.96
CA LEU A 9 -5.12 -23.07 -1.72
C LEU A 9 -4.14 -22.70 -0.60
N ASN A 10 -3.40 -21.58 -0.76
CA ASN A 10 -2.51 -21.07 0.28
C ASN A 10 -3.30 -20.31 1.34
N VAL A 11 -4.23 -21.01 1.98
CA VAL A 11 -5.06 -20.55 3.10
C VAL A 11 -4.83 -21.43 4.30
N ARG A 12 -5.27 -20.98 5.48
CA ARG A 12 -5.20 -21.79 6.71
C ARG A 12 -5.97 -23.09 6.54
N THR A 13 -5.55 -24.14 7.24
CA THR A 13 -6.12 -25.48 7.13
C THR A 13 -7.64 -25.51 7.32
N GLU A 14 -8.16 -24.73 8.27
CA GLU A 14 -9.60 -24.63 8.55
C GLU A 14 -10.42 -23.98 7.42
N TYR A 15 -9.76 -23.39 6.41
CA TYR A 15 -10.41 -22.70 5.29
C TYR A 15 -10.26 -23.40 3.95
N GLN A 16 -9.54 -24.53 3.88
CA GLN A 16 -9.19 -25.19 2.61
C GLN A 16 -10.40 -25.73 1.85
N GLU A 17 -11.47 -26.12 2.56
CA GLU A 17 -12.69 -26.67 1.99
C GLU A 17 -13.72 -25.55 1.59
N LEU A 18 -13.41 -24.29 1.85
CA LEU A 18 -14.32 -23.18 1.59
C LEU A 18 -14.19 -22.65 0.16
N SER A 19 -15.31 -22.16 -0.38
CA SER A 19 -15.30 -21.50 -1.68
C SER A 19 -14.49 -20.19 -1.63
N GLN A 20 -13.96 -19.77 -2.79
CA GLN A 20 -13.23 -18.52 -2.88
C GLN A 20 -14.07 -17.30 -2.49
N GLU A 21 -15.36 -17.32 -2.79
CA GLU A 21 -16.29 -16.26 -2.38
C GLU A 21 -16.47 -16.19 -0.87
N THR A 22 -16.64 -17.35 -0.23
CA THR A 22 -16.70 -17.44 1.23
C THR A 22 -15.43 -16.90 1.88
N LEU A 23 -14.25 -17.27 1.34
CA LEU A 23 -12.96 -16.78 1.82
C LEU A 23 -12.82 -15.25 1.69
N LYS A 24 -13.29 -14.65 0.59
CA LYS A 24 -13.31 -13.19 0.44
C LYS A 24 -14.19 -12.52 1.50
N ASN A 25 -15.35 -13.09 1.78
CA ASN A 25 -16.26 -12.56 2.80
C ASN A 25 -15.64 -12.67 4.21
N ILE A 26 -15.01 -13.80 4.53
CA ILE A 26 -14.27 -13.95 5.79
C ILE A 26 -13.16 -12.90 5.89
N GLN A 27 -12.33 -12.76 4.87
CA GLN A 27 -11.24 -11.78 4.85
C GLN A 27 -11.77 -10.36 5.06
N LYS A 28 -12.86 -9.99 4.39
CA LYS A 28 -13.51 -8.68 4.56
C LYS A 28 -13.96 -8.44 6.00
N ASN A 29 -14.52 -9.46 6.67
CA ASN A 29 -15.04 -9.34 8.02
C ASN A 29 -13.94 -9.25 9.09
N ILE A 30 -12.79 -9.93 8.88
CA ILE A 30 -11.64 -9.86 9.79
C ILE A 30 -10.72 -8.68 9.50
N SER A 31 -10.94 -7.95 8.40
CA SER A 31 -10.12 -6.81 8.04
C SER A 31 -10.36 -5.63 8.98
N LYS A 32 -9.27 -4.99 9.35
CA LYS A 32 -9.22 -3.82 10.22
C LYS A 32 -9.41 -2.53 9.44
N ASN A 33 -9.78 -1.46 10.12
CA ASN A 33 -10.14 -0.22 9.44
C ASN A 33 -8.91 0.64 9.08
N PHE A 34 -7.99 0.10 8.29
CA PHE A 34 -6.90 0.86 7.67
C PHE A 34 -6.67 0.41 6.23
N ARG A 35 -6.02 1.25 5.44
CA ARG A 35 -5.69 0.99 4.03
C ARG A 35 -4.26 1.41 3.74
N ILE A 36 -3.72 0.91 2.62
CA ILE A 36 -2.40 1.32 2.13
C ILE A 36 -2.52 1.87 0.71
N LEU A 37 -1.84 2.97 0.46
CA LEU A 37 -1.68 3.59 -0.86
C LEU A 37 -0.22 3.52 -1.28
N LEU A 38 0.04 2.90 -2.41
CA LEU A 38 1.36 2.80 -3.04
C LEU A 38 1.53 3.92 -4.06
N PHE A 39 2.34 4.92 -3.71
CA PHE A 39 2.59 6.10 -4.55
C PHE A 39 3.79 5.84 -5.46
N ASN A 40 3.53 5.37 -6.67
CA ASN A 40 4.54 5.03 -7.70
C ASN A 40 5.60 4.03 -7.25
N VAL A 41 5.24 3.01 -6.49
CA VAL A 41 6.14 1.88 -6.24
C VAL A 41 6.44 1.19 -7.57
N ARG A 42 7.73 1.07 -7.93
CA ARG A 42 8.17 0.67 -9.28
C ARG A 42 8.35 -0.82 -9.46
N THR A 43 8.85 -1.48 -8.45
CA THR A 43 9.21 -2.91 -8.53
C THR A 43 7.98 -3.77 -8.33
N ASN A 44 7.59 -4.52 -9.38
CA ASN A 44 6.41 -5.39 -9.35
C ASN A 44 6.44 -6.40 -8.19
N GLY A 45 7.63 -6.88 -7.80
CA GLY A 45 7.84 -7.75 -6.65
C GLY A 45 7.52 -7.05 -5.33
N ASN A 46 7.96 -5.79 -5.14
CA ASN A 46 7.67 -5.02 -3.94
C ASN A 46 6.17 -4.78 -3.78
N ILE A 47 5.47 -4.45 -4.88
CA ILE A 47 4.00 -4.32 -4.87
C ILE A 47 3.36 -5.65 -4.46
N GLY A 48 3.78 -6.77 -5.06
CA GLY A 48 3.26 -8.10 -4.74
C GLY A 48 3.49 -8.50 -3.27
N MET A 49 4.69 -8.26 -2.73
CA MET A 49 5.00 -8.50 -1.31
C MET A 49 4.17 -7.62 -0.39
N THR A 50 3.96 -6.35 -0.75
CA THR A 50 3.12 -5.44 0.03
C THR A 50 1.67 -5.89 0.05
N ILE A 51 1.12 -6.34 -1.10
CA ILE A 51 -0.24 -6.93 -1.17
C ILE A 51 -0.35 -8.15 -0.24
N ARG A 52 0.66 -9.02 -0.24
CA ARG A 52 0.68 -10.19 0.65
C ARG A 52 0.66 -9.79 2.12
N SER A 53 1.54 -8.89 2.53
CA SER A 53 1.60 -8.38 3.90
C SER A 53 0.31 -7.68 4.30
N ALA A 54 -0.26 -6.85 3.41
CA ALA A 54 -1.51 -6.14 3.65
C ALA A 54 -2.67 -7.11 3.93
N CYS A 55 -2.80 -8.17 3.12
CA CYS A 55 -3.82 -9.20 3.33
C CYS A 55 -3.65 -9.90 4.68
N LEU A 56 -2.42 -10.33 5.02
CA LEU A 56 -2.13 -11.07 6.25
C LEU A 56 -2.27 -10.22 7.52
N LEU A 57 -2.01 -8.91 7.41
CA LEU A 57 -2.10 -7.96 8.52
C LEU A 57 -3.50 -7.33 8.67
N GLY A 58 -4.48 -7.79 7.88
CA GLY A 58 -5.85 -7.32 7.98
C GLY A 58 -6.07 -5.93 7.38
N CYS A 59 -5.23 -5.47 6.47
CA CYS A 59 -5.49 -4.25 5.71
C CYS A 59 -6.77 -4.43 4.88
N ARG A 60 -7.61 -3.40 4.83
CA ARG A 60 -8.91 -3.48 4.15
C ARG A 60 -8.79 -3.38 2.63
N GLU A 61 -7.77 -2.67 2.12
CA GLU A 61 -7.60 -2.40 0.70
C GLU A 61 -6.17 -1.94 0.39
N VAL A 62 -5.67 -2.33 -0.77
CA VAL A 62 -4.43 -1.80 -1.37
C VAL A 62 -4.79 -0.91 -2.54
N ILE A 63 -4.38 0.36 -2.49
CA ILE A 63 -4.61 1.36 -3.54
C ILE A 63 -3.30 1.60 -4.26
N ILE A 64 -3.28 1.41 -5.58
CA ILE A 64 -2.08 1.57 -6.40
C ILE A 64 -2.23 2.82 -7.27
N CYS A 65 -1.35 3.80 -7.05
CA CYS A 65 -1.23 5.01 -7.85
C CYS A 65 0.06 4.94 -8.67
N GLY A 66 -0.02 5.23 -9.96
CA GLY A 66 1.12 5.16 -10.88
C GLY A 66 1.17 3.83 -11.63
N ARG A 67 2.23 3.03 -11.47
CA ARG A 67 2.36 1.74 -12.16
C ARG A 67 1.30 0.74 -11.70
N LYS A 68 0.67 0.06 -12.70
CA LYS A 68 -0.47 -0.86 -12.45
C LYS A 68 -0.08 -2.33 -12.26
N LYS A 69 1.17 -2.71 -12.51
CA LYS A 69 1.56 -4.12 -12.55
C LYS A 69 2.18 -4.54 -11.22
N TYR A 70 1.76 -5.68 -10.72
CA TYR A 70 2.45 -6.41 -9.66
C TYR A 70 2.76 -7.84 -10.14
N ASP A 71 3.73 -8.47 -9.51
CA ASP A 71 4.06 -9.86 -9.78
C ASP A 71 3.26 -10.78 -8.83
N ALA A 72 2.29 -11.50 -9.38
CA ALA A 72 1.40 -12.39 -8.63
C ALA A 72 2.14 -13.52 -7.88
N ARG A 73 3.35 -13.89 -8.32
CA ARG A 73 4.19 -14.88 -7.63
C ARG A 73 4.54 -14.44 -6.21
N PHE A 74 4.78 -13.13 -6.01
CA PHE A 74 5.09 -12.57 -4.69
C PHE A 74 3.85 -12.40 -3.80
N THR A 75 2.66 -12.40 -4.36
CA THR A 75 1.42 -12.34 -3.56
C THR A 75 1.07 -13.69 -2.93
N THR A 76 1.55 -14.79 -3.50
CA THR A 76 1.23 -16.18 -3.09
C THR A 76 -0.27 -16.43 -2.91
N GLY A 77 -1.09 -15.82 -3.78
CA GLY A 77 -2.55 -15.95 -3.78
C GLY A 77 -3.33 -14.92 -2.96
N SER A 78 -2.66 -14.10 -2.12
CA SER A 78 -3.35 -13.11 -1.27
C SER A 78 -4.15 -12.06 -2.06
N HIS A 79 -3.75 -11.76 -3.30
CA HIS A 79 -4.46 -10.85 -4.20
C HIS A 79 -5.87 -11.31 -4.55
N ASN A 80 -6.20 -12.57 -4.30
CA ASN A 80 -7.55 -13.09 -4.50
C ASN A 80 -8.51 -12.70 -3.36
N TYR A 81 -7.99 -12.28 -2.21
CA TYR A 81 -8.78 -12.09 -0.99
C TYR A 81 -8.85 -10.63 -0.51
N ILE A 82 -7.85 -9.80 -0.85
CA ILE A 82 -7.84 -8.38 -0.49
C ILE A 82 -8.24 -7.53 -1.71
N PRO A 83 -9.11 -6.51 -1.56
CA PRO A 83 -9.38 -5.55 -2.62
C PRO A 83 -8.11 -4.82 -3.07
N ILE A 84 -7.90 -4.74 -4.38
CA ILE A 84 -6.82 -3.97 -5.02
C ILE A 84 -7.45 -3.01 -6.00
N THR A 85 -7.26 -1.71 -5.77
CA THR A 85 -7.76 -0.67 -6.65
C THR A 85 -6.63 0.11 -7.29
N TYR A 86 -6.90 0.69 -8.47
CA TYR A 86 -5.95 1.53 -9.19
C TYR A 86 -6.51 2.93 -9.30
N ASN A 87 -5.81 3.91 -8.73
CA ASN A 87 -6.23 5.30 -8.78
C ASN A 87 -5.25 6.14 -9.60
N GLN A 88 -5.55 6.28 -10.90
CA GLN A 88 -4.76 7.06 -11.83
C GLN A 88 -5.11 8.55 -11.82
N ASP A 89 -6.21 8.93 -11.20
CA ASP A 89 -6.59 10.33 -11.04
C ASP A 89 -5.69 11.06 -10.03
N ILE A 90 -5.15 10.32 -9.06
CA ILE A 90 -4.20 10.86 -8.08
C ILE A 90 -2.80 10.94 -8.69
N LEU A 91 -2.36 9.89 -9.37
CA LEU A 91 -1.05 9.82 -9.98
C LEU A 91 -1.09 8.99 -11.25
N HIS A 92 -0.71 9.62 -12.34
CA HIS A 92 -0.46 8.99 -13.63
C HIS A 92 1.03 9.04 -13.98
N VAL A 93 1.55 7.93 -14.51
CA VAL A 93 2.95 7.84 -14.96
C VAL A 93 2.97 7.73 -16.48
N GLU A 94 3.54 8.71 -17.14
CA GLU A 94 3.82 8.66 -18.56
C GLU A 94 5.23 8.13 -18.79
N ILE A 95 5.34 7.15 -19.71
CA ILE A 95 6.60 6.56 -20.10
C ILE A 95 6.93 7.09 -21.49
N ASN A 96 7.97 7.92 -21.59
CA ASN A 96 8.42 8.50 -22.84
C ASN A 96 9.65 7.75 -23.36
N THR A 97 9.59 7.24 -24.59
CA THR A 97 10.74 6.61 -25.25
C THR A 97 11.67 7.70 -25.77
N VAL A 98 12.88 7.76 -25.24
CA VAL A 98 13.92 8.71 -25.68
C VAL A 98 14.74 8.12 -26.83
N SER A 99 15.05 6.81 -26.75
CA SER A 99 15.71 6.03 -27.79
C SER A 99 15.41 4.53 -27.56
N PRO A 100 15.68 3.64 -28.49
CA PRO A 100 15.48 2.20 -28.27
C PRO A 100 16.17 1.72 -27.00
N GLY A 101 15.37 1.23 -26.03
CA GLY A 101 15.83 0.76 -24.73
C GLY A 101 16.07 1.87 -23.67
N ASN A 102 15.91 3.15 -24.01
CA ASN A 102 16.05 4.27 -23.08
C ASN A 102 14.72 5.00 -22.88
N PHE A 103 14.22 5.02 -21.65
CA PHE A 103 12.91 5.57 -21.29
C PHE A 103 13.04 6.59 -20.17
N THR A 104 12.24 7.68 -20.26
CA THR A 104 12.03 8.61 -19.15
C THR A 104 10.62 8.46 -18.61
N GLU A 105 10.45 8.69 -17.32
CA GLU A 105 9.14 8.68 -16.67
C GLU A 105 8.78 10.11 -16.23
N THR A 106 7.60 10.57 -16.62
CA THR A 106 7.00 11.80 -16.11
C THR A 106 5.90 11.44 -15.11
N LEU A 107 6.01 11.99 -13.91
CA LEU A 107 5.01 11.81 -12.85
C LEU A 107 4.01 12.97 -12.90
N ASN A 108 2.77 12.67 -13.28
CA ASN A 108 1.67 13.62 -13.28
C ASN A 108 0.79 13.33 -12.07
N TYR A 109 1.01 14.01 -10.93
CA TYR A 109 0.19 13.86 -9.74
C TYR A 109 -0.77 15.04 -9.57
N ASN A 110 -1.93 14.74 -9.00
CA ASN A 110 -3.00 15.72 -8.78
C ASN A 110 -3.34 15.79 -7.29
N VAL A 111 -2.84 16.83 -6.63
CA VAL A 111 -3.04 17.07 -5.19
C VAL A 111 -4.52 17.25 -4.86
N GLU A 112 -5.27 18.00 -5.70
CA GLU A 112 -6.70 18.24 -5.47
C GLU A 112 -7.51 16.94 -5.52
N ARG A 113 -7.21 16.04 -6.48
CA ARG A 113 -7.84 14.72 -6.56
C ARG A 113 -7.50 13.85 -5.35
N PHE A 114 -6.26 13.90 -4.87
CA PHE A 114 -5.87 13.21 -3.66
C PHE A 114 -6.65 13.73 -2.44
N ILE A 115 -6.71 15.05 -2.26
CA ILE A 115 -7.44 15.65 -1.12
C ILE A 115 -8.92 15.31 -1.17
N ARG A 116 -9.56 15.43 -2.34
CA ARG A 116 -10.97 15.01 -2.51
C ARG A 116 -11.16 13.52 -2.17
N PHE A 117 -10.25 12.67 -2.62
CA PHE A 117 -10.30 11.24 -2.30
C PHE A 117 -10.19 10.98 -0.79
N VAL A 118 -9.25 11.65 -0.11
CA VAL A 118 -9.06 11.55 1.34
C VAL A 118 -10.30 12.01 2.09
N VAL A 119 -10.82 13.20 1.76
CA VAL A 119 -11.99 13.80 2.44
C VAL A 119 -13.26 12.98 2.19
N ALA A 120 -13.53 12.58 0.95
CA ALA A 120 -14.72 11.81 0.58
C ALA A 120 -14.79 10.45 1.28
N ASN A 121 -13.65 9.86 1.64
CA ASN A 121 -13.55 8.58 2.33
C ASN A 121 -13.28 8.69 3.84
N ASN A 122 -13.22 9.91 4.36
CA ASN A 122 -12.88 10.19 5.76
C ASN A 122 -11.57 9.51 6.21
N TYR A 123 -10.53 9.57 5.36
CA TYR A 123 -9.22 9.03 5.68
C TYR A 123 -8.36 10.01 6.47
N THR A 124 -7.51 9.48 7.35
CA THR A 124 -6.35 10.20 7.89
C THR A 124 -5.12 9.80 7.07
N PRO A 125 -4.55 10.69 6.23
CA PRO A 125 -3.33 10.40 5.49
C PRO A 125 -2.15 10.23 6.43
N VAL A 126 -1.44 9.11 6.29
CA VAL A 126 -0.27 8.75 7.10
C VAL A 126 0.91 8.52 6.16
N PHE A 127 1.82 9.46 6.07
CA PHE A 127 3.00 9.39 5.23
C PHE A 127 4.12 8.66 5.96
N LEU A 128 4.62 7.55 5.38
CA LEU A 128 5.81 6.88 5.88
C LEU A 128 7.05 7.49 5.22
N GLU A 129 7.78 8.27 6.00
CA GLU A 129 8.97 9.01 5.57
C GLU A 129 10.10 8.86 6.58
N GLN A 130 11.32 9.32 6.23
CA GLN A 130 12.48 9.23 7.12
C GLN A 130 12.37 10.16 8.33
N CYS A 131 11.67 11.27 8.19
CA CYS A 131 11.48 12.29 9.21
C CYS A 131 10.02 12.32 9.66
N GLY A 132 9.67 11.51 10.63
CA GLY A 132 8.33 11.45 11.22
C GLY A 132 8.40 10.98 12.67
N GLN A 133 7.25 10.94 13.33
CA GLN A 133 7.17 10.33 14.65
C GLN A 133 7.43 8.82 14.53
N PRO A 134 8.21 8.22 15.45
CA PRO A 134 8.42 6.77 15.44
C PRO A 134 7.10 6.01 15.43
N VAL A 135 6.97 5.07 14.49
CA VAL A 135 5.70 4.36 14.23
C VAL A 135 5.14 3.63 15.45
N GLN A 136 6.01 3.15 16.33
CA GLN A 136 5.65 2.49 17.59
C GLN A 136 5.14 3.45 18.69
N GLU A 137 5.35 4.76 18.53
CA GLU A 137 4.93 5.78 19.48
C GLU A 137 3.56 6.39 19.14
N ILE A 138 2.99 6.00 18.02
CA ILE A 138 1.68 6.49 17.59
C ILE A 138 0.57 5.78 18.38
N HIS A 139 -0.35 6.55 18.91
CA HIS A 139 -1.59 6.05 19.51
C HIS A 139 -2.62 5.74 18.42
N TRP A 140 -2.44 4.62 17.71
CA TRP A 140 -3.23 4.26 16.53
C TRP A 140 -4.74 4.19 16.78
N GLN A 141 -5.17 3.93 18.02
CA GLN A 141 -6.59 3.92 18.39
C GLN A 141 -7.27 5.30 18.24
N THR A 142 -6.47 6.38 18.25
CA THR A 142 -6.97 7.75 18.06
C THR A 142 -6.93 8.21 16.61
N VAL A 143 -6.28 7.43 15.71
CA VAL A 143 -6.17 7.76 14.28
C VAL A 143 -7.36 7.17 13.54
N THR A 144 -8.26 8.02 13.11
CA THR A 144 -9.46 7.60 12.40
C THR A 144 -9.13 7.15 10.97
N ASN A 145 -9.49 5.93 10.63
CA ASN A 145 -9.45 5.40 9.26
C ASN A 145 -8.09 5.65 8.55
N PRO A 146 -6.96 5.13 9.08
CA PRO A 146 -5.64 5.43 8.55
C PRO A 146 -5.47 5.01 7.10
N LEU A 147 -4.96 5.91 6.26
CA LEU A 147 -4.48 5.64 4.91
C LEU A 147 -2.95 5.73 4.91
N LEU A 148 -2.28 4.59 5.05
CA LEU A 148 -0.81 4.52 5.02
C LEU A 148 -0.32 4.76 3.60
N ILE A 149 0.52 5.78 3.39
CA ILE A 149 1.05 6.18 2.09
C ILE A 149 2.53 5.83 2.02
N ILE A 150 2.88 5.01 1.03
CA ILE A 150 4.24 4.53 0.80
C ILE A 150 4.74 5.09 -0.54
N GLY A 151 5.89 5.73 -0.52
CA GLY A 151 6.50 6.32 -1.70
C GLY A 151 7.30 5.35 -2.56
N ASN A 152 7.83 5.88 -3.66
CA ASN A 152 8.74 5.21 -4.58
C ASN A 152 10.04 4.80 -3.88
N GLU A 153 10.66 3.69 -4.32
CA GLU A 153 11.87 3.12 -3.72
C GLU A 153 13.07 4.07 -3.74
N SER A 154 13.20 4.88 -4.77
CA SER A 154 14.36 5.76 -4.98
C SER A 154 14.06 7.23 -4.66
N LEU A 155 12.86 7.70 -5.01
CA LEU A 155 12.48 9.11 -4.95
C LEU A 155 11.59 9.43 -3.75
N GLY A 156 11.03 8.41 -3.07
CA GLY A 156 10.02 8.64 -2.03
C GLY A 156 8.73 9.21 -2.62
N ILE A 157 8.08 10.08 -1.85
CA ILE A 157 6.93 10.87 -2.28
C ILE A 157 7.45 12.29 -2.63
N PRO A 158 7.03 12.90 -3.75
CA PRO A 158 7.48 14.25 -4.11
C PRO A 158 7.24 15.27 -2.99
N MET A 159 8.28 16.02 -2.63
CA MET A 159 8.23 16.96 -1.50
C MET A 159 7.22 18.09 -1.70
N ASP A 160 7.04 18.55 -2.92
CA ASP A 160 6.05 19.56 -3.28
C ASP A 160 4.62 19.01 -3.16
N PHE A 161 4.39 17.73 -3.52
CA PHE A 161 3.12 17.05 -3.26
C PHE A 161 2.81 17.04 -1.75
N ILE A 162 3.76 16.55 -0.93
CA ILE A 162 3.60 16.49 0.53
C ILE A 162 3.32 17.90 1.10
N LYS A 163 4.10 18.90 0.69
CA LYS A 163 3.95 20.28 1.17
C LYS A 163 2.55 20.82 0.87
N THR A 164 2.09 20.70 -0.38
CA THR A 164 0.78 21.20 -0.78
C THR A 164 -0.37 20.48 -0.07
N VAL A 165 -0.25 19.17 0.15
CA VAL A 165 -1.26 18.40 0.89
C VAL A 165 -1.35 18.86 2.35
N ARG A 166 -0.21 18.99 3.05
CA ARG A 166 -0.18 19.38 4.47
C ARG A 166 -0.65 20.82 4.73
N GLU A 167 -0.60 21.69 3.73
CA GLU A 167 -1.13 23.05 3.81
C GLU A 167 -2.66 23.08 3.77
N GLN A 168 -3.32 22.03 3.30
CA GLN A 168 -4.76 21.99 3.06
C GLN A 168 -5.52 21.04 3.99
N ILE A 169 -4.87 19.94 4.44
CA ILE A 169 -5.48 18.95 5.33
C ILE A 169 -4.49 18.47 6.39
N ASN A 170 -5.04 17.98 7.51
CA ASN A 170 -4.22 17.34 8.53
C ASN A 170 -3.64 16.02 8.04
N VAL A 171 -2.35 15.84 8.24
CA VAL A 171 -1.60 14.63 7.87
C VAL A 171 -0.73 14.17 9.04
N LEU A 172 -0.47 12.88 9.09
CA LEU A 172 0.46 12.28 10.04
C LEU A 172 1.73 11.86 9.30
N PHE A 173 2.89 12.19 9.85
CA PHE A 173 4.18 11.70 9.37
C PHE A 173 4.74 10.70 10.38
N ILE A 174 5.04 9.51 9.88
CA ILE A 174 5.62 8.43 10.69
C ILE A 174 6.95 7.99 10.11
N SER A 175 7.81 7.46 10.96
CA SER A 175 9.10 6.90 10.58
C SER A 175 9.33 5.54 11.25
N ILE A 176 10.21 4.75 10.65
CA ILE A 176 10.75 3.54 11.27
C ILE A 176 12.17 3.88 11.70
N PRO A 177 12.47 3.94 13.02
CA PRO A 177 13.81 4.20 13.50
C PRO A 177 14.79 3.17 12.96
N GLN A 178 15.93 3.63 12.44
CA GLN A 178 16.95 2.79 11.84
C GLN A 178 18.32 3.10 12.46
N SER A 179 19.11 2.06 12.72
CA SER A 179 20.47 2.15 13.27
C SER A 179 21.46 1.56 12.27
N SER A 180 21.67 2.23 11.14
CA SER A 180 22.49 1.73 10.04
C SER A 180 23.12 2.87 9.24
N VAL A 181 24.23 2.58 8.56
CA VAL A 181 24.81 3.46 7.52
C VAL A 181 23.96 3.41 6.22
N MET A 182 23.09 2.44 6.08
CA MET A 182 22.19 2.34 4.93
C MET A 182 21.08 3.41 5.02
N ARG A 183 20.73 3.96 3.86
CA ARG A 183 19.75 5.05 3.77
C ARG A 183 18.35 4.64 4.18
N SER A 184 17.89 3.46 3.77
CA SER A 184 16.50 3.06 3.95
C SER A 184 16.32 1.54 3.88
N LEU A 185 15.22 1.07 4.46
CA LEU A 185 14.71 -0.29 4.28
C LEU A 185 14.14 -0.48 2.86
N ASN A 186 14.04 -1.74 2.44
CA ASN A 186 13.23 -2.06 1.27
C ASN A 186 11.78 -1.60 1.49
N VAL A 187 11.14 -1.06 0.45
CA VAL A 187 9.80 -0.45 0.54
C VAL A 187 8.73 -1.41 1.05
N SER A 188 8.74 -2.68 0.61
CA SER A 188 7.75 -3.67 1.08
C SER A 188 8.00 -4.10 2.53
N VAL A 189 9.25 -4.09 2.99
CA VAL A 189 9.61 -4.34 4.39
C VAL A 189 9.15 -3.19 5.26
N ALA A 190 9.45 -1.95 4.86
CA ALA A 190 8.99 -0.75 5.57
C ALA A 190 7.45 -0.69 5.67
N ALA A 191 6.77 -0.97 4.56
CA ALA A 191 5.31 -1.07 4.53
C ALA A 191 4.79 -2.13 5.51
N SER A 192 5.44 -3.31 5.57
CA SER A 192 5.03 -4.40 6.45
C SER A 192 5.19 -4.06 7.93
N ILE A 193 6.28 -3.39 8.31
CA ILE A 193 6.52 -2.92 9.69
C ILE A 193 5.46 -1.88 10.08
N ALA A 194 5.21 -0.88 9.23
CA ALA A 194 4.21 0.14 9.52
C ALA A 194 2.79 -0.45 9.62
N MET A 195 2.41 -1.34 8.71
CA MET A 195 1.13 -2.04 8.76
C MET A 195 0.99 -2.94 10.00
N TRP A 196 2.07 -3.57 10.47
CA TRP A 196 2.06 -4.35 11.69
C TRP A 196 1.75 -3.48 12.91
N GLU A 197 2.41 -2.31 13.04
CA GLU A 197 2.16 -1.38 14.14
C GLU A 197 0.72 -0.86 14.13
N ILE A 198 0.18 -0.52 12.96
CA ILE A 198 -1.23 -0.15 12.81
C ILE A 198 -2.14 -1.31 13.21
N SER A 199 -1.90 -2.48 12.63
CA SER A 199 -2.76 -3.65 12.80
C SER A 199 -2.85 -4.13 14.24
N LYS A 200 -1.73 -4.22 14.98
CA LYS A 200 -1.73 -4.69 16.37
C LYS A 200 -2.51 -3.79 17.31
N SER A 201 -2.68 -2.53 16.92
CA SER A 201 -3.31 -1.49 17.75
C SER A 201 -4.79 -1.26 17.41
N LEU A 202 -5.25 -1.75 16.25
CA LEU A 202 -6.65 -1.68 15.86
C LEU A 202 -7.34 -3.03 16.18
N ASN A 203 -8.49 -2.98 16.82
CA ASN A 203 -9.34 -4.13 17.10
C ASN A 203 -10.19 -4.53 15.89
#